data_4d7abcb0ff8d8f8d508d1f7c75a5d551
#
_entry.id   4d7abcb0ff8d8f8d508d1f7c75a5d551
#
_cell.length_a   1.000
_cell.length_b   1.000
_cell.length_c   1.000
_cell.angle_alpha   90.00
_cell.angle_beta   90.00
_cell.angle_gamma   90.00
#
_symmetry.space_group_name_H-M   'P 1'
#
loop_
_entity.id
_entity.type
_entity.pdbx_description
1 polymer ?
#
loop_
_entity_poly.entity_id
_entity_poly.type
_entity_poly.pdbx_seq_one_letter_code
_entity_poly.pdbx_strand_id
1 'polypeptide(L)'
;DNRILMNGSDSSTAQPQLVEIIKKAQELFPDIELKLSTLEEYVDDFIKLVDKSKLKTIKGELRDGPAYKCSANALATRPNIKILNKKVENSIFKTAEPLSVMEGKYNKAFLDKAVDYLLLSHPHDSINGVTQDKTVEDTMYRLNQALEIAETVSNTACKNIVKNIDFSKY
;
A
#
# COMPACT_ATOMS: atom_id res chain seq x y z
N ASP A 1 8.83 5.55 27.28
CA ASP A 1 8.14 4.64 26.35
C ASP A 1 7.26 5.44 25.40
N ASN A 2 7.45 5.33 24.09
CA ASN A 2 6.50 5.87 23.10
C ASN A 2 5.42 4.83 22.81
N ARG A 3 4.17 5.26 22.87
CA ARG A 3 3.02 4.40 22.55
C ARG A 3 2.11 5.09 21.55
N ILE A 4 1.63 4.33 20.58
CA ILE A 4 0.59 4.81 19.67
C ILE A 4 -0.78 4.44 20.24
N LEU A 5 -1.68 5.41 20.25
CA LEU A 5 -3.10 5.21 20.54
C LEU A 5 -3.88 5.50 19.26
N MET A 6 -4.40 4.44 18.64
CA MET A 6 -5.23 4.58 17.45
C MET A 6 -6.59 5.14 17.84
N ASN A 7 -7.01 6.24 17.20
CA ASN A 7 -8.32 6.85 17.42
C ASN A 7 -9.22 6.60 16.22
N GLY A 8 -10.27 5.83 16.44
CA GLY A 8 -11.24 5.47 15.42
C GLY A 8 -11.81 4.08 15.64
N SER A 9 -12.89 3.79 14.95
CA SER A 9 -13.50 2.48 14.90
C SER A 9 -14.19 2.28 13.57
N ASP A 10 -14.51 1.03 13.25
CA ASP A 10 -15.28 0.70 12.04
C ASP A 10 -16.59 1.47 11.97
N SER A 11 -16.92 1.96 10.78
CA SER A 11 -18.16 2.71 10.51
C SER A 11 -18.36 3.97 11.36
N SER A 12 -17.30 4.56 11.91
CA SER A 12 -17.35 5.80 12.68
C SER A 12 -16.77 6.99 11.90
N THR A 13 -17.31 8.17 12.17
CA THR A 13 -16.73 9.42 11.66
C THR A 13 -15.55 9.86 12.52
N ALA A 14 -14.69 10.72 11.97
CA ALA A 14 -13.64 11.36 12.76
C ALA A 14 -14.24 12.08 13.98
N GLN A 15 -13.56 12.00 15.11
CA GLN A 15 -14.02 12.59 16.37
C GLN A 15 -13.71 14.10 16.42
N PRO A 16 -14.71 14.99 16.29
CA PRO A 16 -14.48 16.43 16.23
C PRO A 16 -13.80 17.00 17.49
N GLN A 17 -14.10 16.39 18.65
CA GLN A 17 -13.61 16.85 19.96
C GLN A 17 -12.22 16.33 20.31
N LEU A 18 -11.53 15.61 19.41
CA LEU A 18 -10.27 14.93 19.72
C LEU A 18 -9.21 15.88 20.31
N VAL A 19 -9.08 17.08 19.74
CA VAL A 19 -8.11 18.08 20.22
C VAL A 19 -8.41 18.54 21.65
N GLU A 20 -9.68 18.74 21.98
CA GLU A 20 -10.11 19.12 23.33
C GLU A 20 -9.91 17.97 24.33
N ILE A 21 -10.17 16.74 23.91
CA ILE A 21 -9.94 15.55 24.72
C ILE A 21 -8.46 15.41 25.06
N ILE A 22 -7.57 15.58 24.07
CA ILE A 22 -6.13 15.53 24.30
C ILE A 22 -5.67 16.61 25.29
N LYS A 23 -6.16 17.83 25.16
CA LYS A 23 -5.86 18.92 26.12
C LYS A 23 -6.28 18.56 27.54
N LYS A 24 -7.50 18.08 27.72
CA LYS A 24 -7.99 17.66 29.04
C LYS A 24 -7.23 16.45 29.59
N ALA A 25 -6.89 15.49 28.74
CA ALA A 25 -6.09 14.33 29.15
C ALA A 25 -4.68 14.76 29.56
N GLN A 26 -4.07 15.73 28.87
CA GLN A 26 -2.78 16.29 29.25
C GLN A 26 -2.80 16.98 30.64
N GLU A 27 -3.91 17.65 30.96
CA GLU A 27 -4.10 18.25 32.30
C GLU A 27 -4.21 17.17 33.40
N LEU A 28 -4.88 16.06 33.09
CA LEU A 28 -5.06 14.94 34.05
C LEU A 28 -3.81 14.08 34.21
N PHE A 29 -2.98 14.03 33.18
CA PHE A 29 -1.76 13.21 33.13
C PHE A 29 -0.54 14.07 32.75
N PRO A 30 -0.08 14.96 33.66
CA PRO A 30 1.00 15.91 33.36
C PRO A 30 2.36 15.24 33.11
N ASP A 31 2.55 14.01 33.60
CA ASP A 31 3.78 13.25 33.42
C ASP A 31 3.85 12.48 32.07
N ILE A 32 2.79 12.56 31.26
CA ILE A 32 2.70 11.90 29.97
C ILE A 32 2.52 12.99 28.89
N GLU A 33 3.42 13.03 27.92
CA GLU A 33 3.23 13.88 26.75
C GLU A 33 2.22 13.22 25.78
N LEU A 34 1.11 13.91 25.50
CA LEU A 34 0.08 13.48 24.56
C LEU A 34 0.08 14.42 23.36
N LYS A 35 0.29 13.89 22.16
CA LYS A 35 0.25 14.67 20.91
C LYS A 35 -0.54 13.97 19.82
N LEU A 36 -1.17 14.74 18.93
CA LEU A 36 -1.60 14.26 17.65
C LEU A 36 -0.36 13.99 16.78
N SER A 37 -0.32 12.87 16.12
CA SER A 37 0.81 12.47 15.30
C SER A 37 0.33 11.71 14.07
N THR A 38 1.23 11.54 13.10
CA THR A 38 1.07 10.62 11.99
C THR A 38 1.77 9.30 12.29
N LEU A 39 1.47 8.28 11.47
CA LEU A 39 2.16 6.99 11.58
C LEU A 39 3.66 7.13 11.31
N GLU A 40 4.03 7.99 10.35
CA GLU A 40 5.42 8.28 10.00
C GLU A 40 6.18 8.91 11.17
N GLU A 41 5.65 9.97 11.77
CA GLU A 41 6.26 10.60 12.94
C GLU A 41 6.44 9.62 14.09
N TYR A 42 5.42 8.78 14.36
CA TYR A 42 5.53 7.77 15.40
C TYR A 42 6.63 6.75 15.10
N VAL A 43 6.72 6.27 13.85
CA VAL A 43 7.74 5.29 13.44
C VAL A 43 9.14 5.91 13.54
N ASP A 44 9.32 7.16 13.10
CA ASP A 44 10.59 7.87 13.18
C ASP A 44 11.06 8.04 14.63
N ASP A 45 10.15 8.41 15.53
CA ASP A 45 10.46 8.51 16.94
C ASP A 45 10.71 7.15 17.60
N PHE A 46 9.95 6.14 17.22
CA PHE A 46 10.13 4.78 17.72
C PHE A 46 11.50 4.20 17.30
N ILE A 47 11.90 4.39 16.04
CA ILE A 47 13.19 3.88 15.53
C ILE A 47 14.38 4.49 16.28
N LYS A 48 14.28 5.76 16.70
CA LYS A 48 15.33 6.45 17.48
C LYS A 48 15.47 5.87 18.90
N LEU A 49 14.37 5.39 19.48
CA LEU A 49 14.31 4.98 20.88
C LEU A 49 14.42 3.46 21.08
N VAL A 50 14.11 2.67 20.06
CA VAL A 50 14.05 1.21 20.19
C VAL A 50 15.44 0.59 20.13
N ASP A 51 15.74 -0.28 21.09
CA ASP A 51 16.89 -1.17 21.01
C ASP A 51 16.57 -2.33 20.06
N LYS A 52 17.06 -2.22 18.81
CA LYS A 52 16.82 -3.21 17.76
C LYS A 52 17.30 -4.61 18.13
N SER A 53 18.28 -4.75 19.03
CA SER A 53 18.79 -6.06 19.46
C SER A 53 17.78 -6.85 20.29
N LYS A 54 16.80 -6.15 20.90
CA LYS A 54 15.74 -6.75 21.73
C LYS A 54 14.46 -7.08 20.96
N LEU A 55 14.39 -6.71 19.67
CA LEU A 55 13.23 -7.01 18.85
C LEU A 55 13.22 -8.49 18.46
N LYS A 56 12.04 -9.11 18.57
CA LYS A 56 11.84 -10.47 18.07
C LYS A 56 11.78 -10.46 16.55
N THR A 57 12.51 -11.34 15.91
CA THR A 57 12.38 -11.59 14.48
C THR A 57 11.32 -12.64 14.22
N ILE A 58 10.30 -12.28 13.44
CA ILE A 58 9.27 -13.21 12.97
C ILE A 58 9.61 -13.56 11.53
N LYS A 59 9.64 -14.86 11.19
CA LYS A 59 9.90 -15.38 9.84
C LYS A 59 8.69 -16.13 9.33
N GLY A 60 8.36 -15.95 8.05
CA GLY A 60 7.26 -16.63 7.38
C GLY A 60 6.06 -15.72 7.12
N GLU A 61 4.98 -16.29 6.63
CA GLU A 61 3.72 -15.57 6.44
C GLU A 61 3.05 -15.25 7.78
N LEU A 62 2.64 -14.00 7.96
CA LEU A 62 1.88 -13.56 9.13
C LEU A 62 0.39 -13.88 8.90
N ARG A 63 0.04 -15.16 8.93
CA ARG A 63 -1.34 -15.65 8.75
C ARG A 63 -1.75 -16.42 10.00
N ASP A 64 -2.80 -15.96 10.63
CA ASP A 64 -3.36 -16.59 11.83
C ASP A 64 -4.83 -16.98 11.59
N GLY A 65 -5.02 -17.96 10.69
CA GLY A 65 -6.33 -18.43 10.28
C GLY A 65 -7.15 -19.08 11.39
N PRO A 66 -6.58 -19.98 12.21
CA PRO A 66 -7.35 -20.70 13.22
C PRO A 66 -7.81 -19.85 14.40
N ALA A 67 -7.04 -18.82 14.77
CA ALA A 67 -7.32 -18.00 15.94
C ALA A 67 -8.40 -16.93 15.68
N TYR A 68 -8.55 -16.50 14.42
CA TYR A 68 -9.54 -15.50 14.03
C TYR A 68 -10.61 -16.11 13.11
N LYS A 69 -11.85 -15.90 13.47
CA LYS A 69 -13.01 -16.39 12.69
C LYS A 69 -13.23 -15.67 11.37
N CYS A 70 -12.41 -14.68 11.03
CA CYS A 70 -12.56 -13.81 9.86
C CYS A 70 -11.53 -14.10 8.78
N SER A 71 -12.01 -14.42 7.58
CA SER A 71 -11.34 -14.16 6.28
C SER A 71 -9.94 -14.73 6.05
N ALA A 72 -9.43 -15.62 6.90
CA ALA A 72 -8.09 -16.21 6.74
C ALA A 72 -7.89 -16.90 5.36
N ASN A 73 -8.98 -17.40 4.75
CA ASN A 73 -8.97 -18.11 3.48
C ASN A 73 -9.58 -17.31 2.32
N ALA A 74 -9.69 -15.98 2.45
CA ALA A 74 -10.22 -15.11 1.40
C ALA A 74 -9.45 -15.18 0.07
N LEU A 75 -8.23 -15.73 0.08
CA LEU A 75 -7.45 -15.99 -1.14
C LEU A 75 -8.16 -16.88 -2.17
N ALA A 76 -9.02 -17.78 -1.71
CA ALA A 76 -9.77 -18.69 -2.58
C ALA A 76 -11.00 -18.01 -3.23
N THR A 77 -11.45 -16.87 -2.69
CA THR A 77 -12.60 -16.13 -3.22
C THR A 77 -12.19 -15.33 -4.44
N ARG A 78 -12.81 -15.58 -5.59
CA ARG A 78 -12.54 -14.86 -6.86
C ARG A 78 -11.03 -14.70 -7.14
N PRO A 79 -10.31 -15.82 -7.35
CA PRO A 79 -8.85 -15.81 -7.52
C PRO A 79 -8.38 -14.97 -8.70
N ASN A 80 -9.22 -14.75 -9.70
CA ASN A 80 -8.95 -13.89 -10.85
C ASN A 80 -8.57 -12.46 -10.44
N ILE A 81 -9.18 -11.90 -9.38
CA ILE A 81 -8.84 -10.57 -8.86
C ILE A 81 -7.39 -10.60 -8.35
N LYS A 82 -7.02 -11.59 -7.52
CA LYS A 82 -5.69 -11.69 -6.93
C LYS A 82 -4.60 -11.93 -7.99
N ILE A 83 -4.91 -12.76 -8.98
CA ILE A 83 -4.00 -13.03 -10.10
C ILE A 83 -3.74 -11.73 -10.89
N LEU A 84 -4.81 -11.02 -11.25
CA LEU A 84 -4.67 -9.76 -11.97
C LEU A 84 -3.95 -8.70 -11.11
N ASN A 85 -4.31 -8.57 -9.83
CA ASN A 85 -3.63 -7.68 -8.89
C ASN A 85 -2.12 -7.95 -8.87
N LYS A 86 -1.71 -9.22 -8.74
CA LYS A 86 -0.29 -9.58 -8.72
C LYS A 86 0.42 -9.26 -10.04
N LYS A 87 -0.26 -9.45 -11.16
CA LYS A 87 0.26 -9.05 -12.48
C LYS A 87 0.48 -7.54 -12.53
N VAL A 88 -0.48 -6.74 -12.06
CA VAL A 88 -0.39 -5.28 -12.01
C VAL A 88 0.76 -4.82 -11.13
N GLU A 89 0.87 -5.33 -9.90
CA GLU A 89 1.99 -5.01 -9.00
C GLU A 89 3.35 -5.26 -9.66
N ASN A 90 3.52 -6.43 -10.28
CA ASN A 90 4.77 -6.77 -10.96
C ASN A 90 5.03 -5.85 -12.15
N SER A 91 3.99 -5.53 -12.94
CA SER A 91 4.12 -4.63 -14.10
C SER A 91 4.50 -3.21 -13.68
N ILE A 92 3.94 -2.67 -12.61
CA ILE A 92 4.27 -1.35 -12.10
C ILE A 92 5.67 -1.36 -11.48
N PHE A 93 5.85 -2.11 -10.39
CA PHE A 93 7.01 -1.97 -9.50
C PHE A 93 8.26 -2.72 -9.96
N LYS A 94 8.10 -3.80 -10.74
CA LYS A 94 9.24 -4.59 -11.21
C LYS A 94 9.61 -4.34 -12.68
N THR A 95 8.76 -3.63 -13.41
CA THR A 95 9.00 -3.41 -14.84
C THR A 95 8.89 -1.94 -15.23
N ALA A 96 7.73 -1.32 -15.11
CA ALA A 96 7.50 0.04 -15.59
C ALA A 96 8.34 1.09 -14.84
N GLU A 97 8.34 1.03 -13.52
CA GLU A 97 9.10 1.96 -12.70
C GLU A 97 10.61 1.83 -12.91
N PRO A 98 11.25 0.65 -12.82
CA PRO A 98 12.67 0.49 -13.10
C PRO A 98 13.07 0.91 -14.51
N LEU A 99 12.30 0.54 -15.53
CA LEU A 99 12.57 0.94 -16.91
C LEU A 99 12.44 2.44 -17.12
N SER A 100 11.49 3.09 -16.47
CA SER A 100 11.30 4.54 -16.51
C SER A 100 12.51 5.27 -15.90
N VAL A 101 13.09 4.73 -14.82
CA VAL A 101 14.32 5.23 -14.21
C VAL A 101 15.52 5.02 -15.14
N MET A 102 15.66 3.82 -15.74
CA MET A 102 16.75 3.49 -16.66
C MET A 102 16.74 4.34 -17.94
N GLU A 103 15.56 4.70 -18.45
CA GLU A 103 15.39 5.61 -19.57
C GLU A 103 15.87 7.04 -19.27
N GLY A 104 15.97 7.42 -17.99
CA GLY A 104 16.28 8.78 -17.53
C GLY A 104 15.10 9.75 -17.60
N LYS A 105 13.89 9.24 -17.87
CA LYS A 105 12.63 10.00 -17.86
C LYS A 105 11.64 9.31 -16.94
N TYR A 106 11.62 9.71 -15.69
CA TYR A 106 10.67 9.14 -14.75
C TYR A 106 9.25 9.64 -15.03
N ASN A 107 8.41 8.75 -15.55
CA ASN A 107 7.05 9.05 -15.95
C ASN A 107 6.09 9.08 -14.74
N LYS A 108 6.40 9.96 -13.77
CA LYS A 108 5.73 10.03 -12.46
C LYS A 108 4.19 10.07 -12.56
N ALA A 109 3.64 10.95 -13.39
CA ALA A 109 2.20 11.13 -13.47
C ALA A 109 1.44 9.86 -13.92
N PHE A 110 2.01 9.09 -14.86
CA PHE A 110 1.43 7.83 -15.31
C PHE A 110 1.59 6.74 -14.25
N LEU A 111 2.76 6.64 -13.63
CA LEU A 111 3.02 5.66 -12.57
C LEU A 111 2.15 5.94 -11.35
N ASP A 112 2.05 7.20 -10.90
CA ASP A 112 1.14 7.59 -9.82
C ASP A 112 -0.31 7.17 -10.15
N LYS A 113 -0.77 7.42 -11.39
CA LYS A 113 -2.12 7.04 -11.79
C LYS A 113 -2.36 5.53 -11.81
N ALA A 114 -1.36 4.75 -12.24
CA ALA A 114 -1.43 3.30 -12.18
C ALA A 114 -1.50 2.80 -10.72
N VAL A 115 -0.70 3.40 -9.83
CA VAL A 115 -0.73 3.12 -8.39
C VAL A 115 -2.07 3.52 -7.76
N ASP A 116 -2.64 4.67 -8.12
CA ASP A 116 -3.98 5.07 -7.66
C ASP A 116 -5.02 4.00 -7.97
N TYR A 117 -5.07 3.52 -9.21
CA TYR A 117 -6.00 2.46 -9.60
C TYR A 117 -5.75 1.15 -8.86
N LEU A 118 -4.48 0.80 -8.65
CA LEU A 118 -4.10 -0.37 -7.86
C LEU A 118 -4.60 -0.23 -6.41
N LEU A 119 -4.31 0.89 -5.75
CA LEU A 119 -4.70 1.14 -4.36
C LEU A 119 -6.21 1.23 -4.17
N LEU A 120 -6.96 1.80 -5.12
CA LEU A 120 -8.42 1.81 -5.10
C LEU A 120 -9.04 0.40 -5.20
N SER A 121 -8.25 -0.59 -5.61
CA SER A 121 -8.65 -2.00 -5.67
C SER A 121 -8.29 -2.80 -4.42
N HIS A 122 -7.53 -2.21 -3.48
CA HIS A 122 -7.01 -2.84 -2.27
C HIS A 122 -7.87 -2.74 -1.00
N PRO A 123 -8.96 -1.93 -0.88
CA PRO A 123 -9.85 -2.07 0.27
C PRO A 123 -10.16 -3.56 0.49
N HIS A 124 -10.15 -3.98 1.75
CA HIS A 124 -10.13 -5.41 2.09
C HIS A 124 -11.29 -6.21 1.46
N ASP A 125 -12.48 -5.66 1.38
CA ASP A 125 -13.60 -6.34 0.74
C ASP A 125 -13.45 -6.44 -0.79
N SER A 126 -12.83 -5.45 -1.41
CA SER A 126 -12.59 -5.45 -2.87
C SER A 126 -11.55 -6.49 -3.24
N ILE A 127 -10.36 -6.46 -2.63
CA ILE A 127 -9.30 -7.43 -2.95
C ILE A 127 -9.65 -8.83 -2.45
N ASN A 128 -10.39 -8.98 -1.36
CA ASN A 128 -10.89 -10.26 -0.88
C ASN A 128 -11.97 -10.84 -1.81
N GLY A 129 -12.64 -10.01 -2.59
CA GLY A 129 -13.66 -10.46 -3.52
C GLY A 129 -14.99 -10.83 -2.87
N VAL A 130 -15.27 -10.31 -1.69
CA VAL A 130 -16.51 -10.55 -0.93
C VAL A 130 -17.60 -9.51 -1.21
N THR A 131 -17.34 -8.62 -2.15
CA THR A 131 -18.27 -7.57 -2.60
C THR A 131 -19.26 -8.09 -3.64
N GLN A 132 -20.23 -7.24 -3.98
CA GLN A 132 -21.19 -7.50 -5.07
C GLN A 132 -20.47 -7.62 -6.42
N ASP A 133 -21.09 -8.33 -7.37
CA ASP A 133 -20.53 -8.56 -8.71
C ASP A 133 -20.20 -7.25 -9.42
N LYS A 134 -21.05 -6.24 -9.31
CA LYS A 134 -20.80 -4.93 -9.91
C LYS A 134 -19.52 -4.26 -9.37
N THR A 135 -19.27 -4.35 -8.08
CA THR A 135 -18.03 -3.82 -7.46
C THR A 135 -16.81 -4.61 -7.94
N VAL A 136 -16.97 -5.91 -8.20
CA VAL A 136 -15.90 -6.74 -8.77
C VAL A 136 -15.58 -6.32 -10.20
N GLU A 137 -16.59 -6.04 -11.03
CA GLU A 137 -16.39 -5.50 -12.38
C GLU A 137 -15.59 -4.20 -12.34
N ASP A 138 -15.96 -3.28 -11.45
CA ASP A 138 -15.26 -2.00 -11.26
C ASP A 138 -13.82 -2.19 -10.76
N THR A 139 -13.58 -3.16 -9.88
CA THR A 139 -12.24 -3.53 -9.41
C THR A 139 -11.40 -4.09 -10.55
N MET A 140 -11.95 -5.03 -11.34
CA MET A 140 -11.28 -5.60 -12.50
C MET A 140 -10.97 -4.54 -13.56
N TYR A 141 -11.90 -3.59 -13.78
CA TYR A 141 -11.67 -2.47 -14.68
C TYR A 141 -10.47 -1.61 -14.23
N ARG A 142 -10.42 -1.21 -12.96
CA ARG A 142 -9.31 -0.41 -12.41
C ARG A 142 -7.97 -1.13 -12.54
N LEU A 143 -7.93 -2.41 -12.20
CA LEU A 143 -6.72 -3.22 -12.32
C LEU A 143 -6.25 -3.33 -13.78
N ASN A 144 -7.17 -3.50 -14.74
CA ASN A 144 -6.82 -3.50 -16.16
C ASN A 144 -6.30 -2.15 -16.62
N GLN A 145 -6.90 -1.03 -16.18
CA GLN A 145 -6.37 0.31 -16.49
C GLN A 145 -4.95 0.52 -15.94
N ALA A 146 -4.70 0.10 -14.70
CA ALA A 146 -3.37 0.16 -14.11
C ALA A 146 -2.34 -0.68 -14.92
N LEU A 147 -2.75 -1.87 -15.35
CA LEU A 147 -1.91 -2.74 -16.18
C LEU A 147 -1.57 -2.08 -17.53
N GLU A 148 -2.56 -1.55 -18.22
CA GLU A 148 -2.42 -0.90 -19.52
C GLU A 148 -1.48 0.32 -19.46
N ILE A 149 -1.60 1.14 -18.41
CA ILE A 149 -0.68 2.24 -18.14
C ILE A 149 0.74 1.73 -17.93
N ALA A 150 0.94 0.73 -17.06
CA ALA A 150 2.25 0.18 -16.77
C ALA A 150 2.91 -0.46 -18.01
N GLU A 151 2.15 -1.20 -18.82
CA GLU A 151 2.63 -1.78 -20.07
C GLU A 151 3.00 -0.69 -21.10
N THR A 152 2.22 0.40 -21.18
CA THR A 152 2.51 1.53 -22.06
C THR A 152 3.79 2.24 -21.67
N VAL A 153 3.98 2.52 -20.36
CA VAL A 153 5.22 3.12 -19.83
C VAL A 153 6.41 2.22 -20.10
N SER A 154 6.28 0.91 -19.82
CA SER A 154 7.34 -0.08 -20.05
C SER A 154 7.74 -0.14 -21.52
N ASN A 155 6.78 -0.26 -22.43
CA ASN A 155 7.04 -0.37 -23.85
C ASN A 155 7.68 0.91 -24.42
N THR A 156 7.27 2.08 -23.91
CA THR A 156 7.86 3.37 -24.32
C THR A 156 9.30 3.47 -23.85
N ALA A 157 9.56 3.15 -22.58
CA ALA A 157 10.90 3.16 -22.01
C ALA A 157 11.82 2.17 -22.73
N CYS A 158 11.38 0.94 -22.97
CA CYS A 158 12.15 -0.05 -23.72
C CYS A 158 12.53 0.43 -25.12
N LYS A 159 11.56 0.99 -25.87
CA LYS A 159 11.83 1.54 -27.21
C LYS A 159 12.87 2.64 -27.19
N ASN A 160 12.86 3.49 -26.18
CA ASN A 160 13.81 4.60 -26.06
C ASN A 160 15.18 4.13 -25.60
N ILE A 161 15.27 3.16 -24.70
CA ILE A 161 16.54 2.54 -24.27
C ILE A 161 17.20 1.85 -25.47
N VAL A 162 16.43 1.04 -26.22
CA VAL A 162 16.96 0.29 -27.38
C VAL A 162 17.53 1.20 -28.46
N LYS A 163 16.93 2.39 -28.70
CA LYS A 163 17.46 3.37 -29.67
C LYS A 163 18.88 3.86 -29.36
N ASN A 164 19.28 3.77 -28.08
CA ASN A 164 20.59 4.23 -27.61
C ASN A 164 21.63 3.09 -27.53
N ILE A 165 21.26 1.86 -27.93
CA ILE A 165 22.18 0.73 -27.97
C ILE A 165 22.87 0.66 -29.32
N ASP A 166 24.21 0.65 -29.32
CA ASP A 166 25.00 0.42 -30.52
C ASP A 166 25.06 -1.07 -30.84
N PHE A 167 24.32 -1.47 -31.86
CA PHE A 167 24.28 -2.86 -32.36
C PHE A 167 25.36 -3.17 -33.40
N SER A 168 26.23 -2.21 -33.76
CA SER A 168 27.27 -2.43 -34.78
C SER A 168 28.30 -3.47 -34.42
N LYS A 169 28.37 -3.85 -33.15
CA LYS A 169 29.31 -4.81 -32.59
C LYS A 169 28.74 -6.22 -32.45
N TYR A 170 27.50 -6.44 -32.85
CA TYR A 170 26.82 -7.73 -32.81
C TYR A 170 26.30 -8.11 -34.19
#